data_923e1be575311c9401bcaf5d8a84ea98
#
_entry.id   923e1be575311c9401bcaf5d8a84ea98
#
_cell.length_a   1.000
_cell.length_b   1.000
_cell.length_c   1.000
_cell.angle_alpha   90.00
_cell.angle_beta   90.00
_cell.angle_gamma   90.00
#
_symmetry.space_group_name_H-M   'P 1'
#
loop_
_entity.id
_entity.type
_entity.pdbx_description
1 polymer ?
#
loop_
_entity_poly.entity_id
_entity_poly.type
_entity_poly.pdbx_seq_one_letter_code
_entity_poly.pdbx_strand_id
1 'polypeptide(L)'
;FGAIAARYDLVNDIQSLGLHRVWKRRVVSLANFSEGETGLDLCCGTGDIAIGLAKRGGALVGMDLNRPMLQQAAARLAKRGGQCVRLAQADALNLPLGNHSLDLVTIGYGLRNLGSMEDGLREITRVLKPGGRLLILDFGKPANRLLRSAYYLYLAWILPVFGWLCCGNASAYAYILDSLKKYPAQKGVAAKLDLLSYKSVQIIDIMGGTMSIHVAIKQ
;
A
#
# COMPACT_ATOMS: atom_id res chain seq x y z
N PHE A 1 -14.38 0.49 -4.14
CA PHE A 1 -13.95 0.17 -2.77
C PHE A 1 -14.96 0.61 -1.70
N GLY A 2 -15.64 1.75 -1.87
CA GLY A 2 -16.63 2.22 -0.88
C GLY A 2 -17.73 1.19 -0.55
N ALA A 3 -18.26 0.48 -1.53
CA ALA A 3 -19.32 -0.50 -1.34
C ALA A 3 -18.89 -1.75 -0.56
N ILE A 4 -17.59 -2.05 -0.51
CA ILE A 4 -17.03 -3.21 0.19
C ILE A 4 -16.25 -2.83 1.46
N ALA A 5 -16.18 -1.54 1.80
CA ALA A 5 -15.37 -1.04 2.91
C ALA A 5 -15.63 -1.80 4.24
N ALA A 6 -16.91 -2.12 4.55
CA ALA A 6 -17.29 -2.86 5.75
C ALA A 6 -16.76 -4.31 5.79
N ARG A 7 -16.51 -4.92 4.63
CA ARG A 7 -16.03 -6.31 4.51
C ARG A 7 -14.60 -6.39 3.94
N TYR A 8 -13.97 -5.24 3.70
CA TYR A 8 -12.68 -5.16 3.04
C TYR A 8 -11.59 -5.98 3.74
N ASP A 9 -11.52 -5.88 5.06
CA ASP A 9 -10.53 -6.64 5.84
C ASP A 9 -10.81 -8.15 5.79
N LEU A 10 -12.08 -8.57 5.88
CA LEU A 10 -12.47 -9.98 5.75
C LEU A 10 -12.09 -10.55 4.39
N VAL A 11 -12.32 -9.76 3.35
CA VAL A 11 -11.96 -10.12 1.97
C VAL A 11 -10.46 -10.31 1.83
N ASN A 12 -9.67 -9.35 2.32
CA ASN A 12 -8.21 -9.47 2.30
C ASN A 12 -7.72 -10.65 3.15
N ASP A 13 -8.36 -10.92 4.29
CA ASP A 13 -8.04 -12.10 5.12
C ASP A 13 -8.25 -13.40 4.33
N ILE A 14 -9.39 -13.54 3.67
CA ILE A 14 -9.71 -14.74 2.89
C ILE A 14 -8.76 -14.90 1.70
N GLN A 15 -8.54 -13.83 0.92
CA GLN A 15 -7.66 -13.85 -0.25
C GLN A 15 -6.21 -14.19 0.06
N SER A 16 -5.72 -13.72 1.19
CA SER A 16 -4.34 -13.89 1.59
C SER A 16 -4.16 -14.93 2.69
N LEU A 17 -5.22 -15.63 3.11
CA LEU A 17 -5.22 -16.49 4.30
C LEU A 17 -4.65 -15.75 5.53
N GLY A 18 -4.99 -14.46 5.68
CA GLY A 18 -4.50 -13.58 6.74
C GLY A 18 -3.04 -13.09 6.56
N LEU A 19 -2.32 -13.55 5.55
CA LEU A 19 -0.91 -13.20 5.33
C LEU A 19 -0.71 -11.71 5.03
N HIS A 20 -1.70 -11.01 4.47
CA HIS A 20 -1.60 -9.57 4.23
C HIS A 20 -1.28 -8.80 5.53
N ARG A 21 -1.74 -9.28 6.68
CA ARG A 21 -1.44 -8.67 8.00
C ARG A 21 0.03 -8.84 8.39
N VAL A 22 0.63 -9.98 8.03
CA VAL A 22 2.05 -10.25 8.24
C VAL A 22 2.89 -9.32 7.36
N TRP A 23 2.51 -9.15 6.10
CA TRP A 23 3.23 -8.28 5.16
C TRP A 23 3.15 -6.81 5.56
N LYS A 24 1.97 -6.33 5.98
CA LYS A 24 1.79 -4.97 6.52
C LYS A 24 2.64 -4.75 7.79
N ARG A 25 2.70 -5.74 8.70
CA ARG A 25 3.59 -5.66 9.87
C ARG A 25 5.07 -5.61 9.46
N ARG A 26 5.46 -6.33 8.42
CA ARG A 26 6.81 -6.26 7.88
C ARG A 26 7.14 -4.87 7.32
N VAL A 27 6.20 -4.22 6.62
CA VAL A 27 6.36 -2.81 6.19
C VAL A 27 6.60 -1.91 7.40
N VAL A 28 5.79 -2.02 8.45
CA VAL A 28 5.95 -1.24 9.69
C VAL A 28 7.32 -1.47 10.34
N SER A 29 7.81 -2.70 10.33
CA SER A 29 9.14 -3.02 10.85
C SER A 29 10.26 -2.41 10.00
N LEU A 30 10.16 -2.54 8.67
CA LEU A 30 11.16 -2.02 7.73
C LEU A 30 11.16 -0.48 7.65
N ALA A 31 10.04 0.16 7.97
CA ALA A 31 9.92 1.61 7.97
C ALA A 31 10.89 2.28 8.96
N ASN A 32 11.28 1.57 10.02
CA ASN A 32 12.14 2.09 11.09
C ASN A 32 11.71 3.49 11.55
N PHE A 33 10.40 3.66 11.71
CA PHE A 33 9.76 4.93 12.08
C PHE A 33 9.87 5.15 13.58
N SER A 34 10.22 6.36 13.99
CA SER A 34 10.51 6.67 15.39
C SER A 34 9.96 8.03 15.82
N GLU A 35 10.03 8.28 17.12
CA GLU A 35 9.70 9.56 17.72
C GLU A 35 10.51 10.70 17.08
N GLY A 36 9.87 11.85 16.89
CA GLY A 36 10.46 13.03 16.23
C GLY A 36 10.33 13.03 14.70
N GLU A 37 9.99 11.89 14.08
CA GLU A 37 9.77 11.81 12.64
C GLU A 37 8.32 12.13 12.25
N THR A 38 8.15 12.62 11.01
CA THR A 38 6.85 12.86 10.38
C THR A 38 6.63 11.86 9.26
N GLY A 39 5.46 11.19 9.25
CA GLY A 39 5.17 10.15 8.28
C GLY A 39 3.79 10.29 7.63
N LEU A 40 3.66 9.68 6.46
CA LEU A 40 2.41 9.54 5.72
C LEU A 40 2.17 8.06 5.39
N ASP A 41 0.98 7.55 5.74
CA ASP A 41 0.45 6.31 5.16
C ASP A 41 -0.53 6.71 4.06
N LEU A 42 -0.09 6.59 2.81
CA LEU A 42 -0.84 6.99 1.61
C LEU A 42 -1.69 5.82 1.10
N CYS A 43 -2.92 6.11 0.67
CA CYS A 43 -3.94 5.09 0.39
C CYS A 43 -4.13 4.18 1.61
N CYS A 44 -4.26 4.78 2.79
CA CYS A 44 -4.22 4.08 4.07
C CYS A 44 -5.40 3.11 4.29
N GLY A 45 -6.47 3.23 3.53
CA GLY A 45 -7.64 2.37 3.62
C GLY A 45 -8.23 2.36 5.04
N THR A 46 -8.33 1.17 5.62
CA THR A 46 -8.82 0.96 7.00
C THR A 46 -7.74 1.19 8.07
N GLY A 47 -6.56 1.69 7.69
CA GLY A 47 -5.51 2.19 8.60
C GLY A 47 -4.58 1.14 9.21
N ASP A 48 -4.44 -0.06 8.64
CA ASP A 48 -3.62 -1.13 9.23
C ASP A 48 -2.15 -0.74 9.40
N ILE A 49 -1.54 -0.13 8.36
CA ILE A 49 -0.14 0.32 8.41
C ILE A 49 -0.05 1.54 9.32
N ALA A 50 -0.95 2.53 9.16
CA ALA A 50 -1.01 3.71 10.00
C ALA A 50 -1.08 3.38 11.50
N ILE A 51 -1.96 2.44 11.89
CA ILE A 51 -2.08 1.97 13.28
C ILE A 51 -0.77 1.31 13.76
N GLY A 52 -0.10 0.58 12.87
CA GLY A 52 1.18 -0.06 13.19
C GLY A 52 2.29 0.96 13.40
N LEU A 53 2.38 1.97 12.54
CA LEU A 53 3.37 3.05 12.61
C LEU A 53 3.14 3.98 13.82
N ALA A 54 1.88 4.30 14.15
CA ALA A 54 1.54 5.13 15.30
C ALA A 54 2.11 4.62 16.62
N LYS A 55 2.29 3.31 16.76
CA LYS A 55 2.90 2.70 17.95
C LYS A 55 4.41 2.96 18.06
N ARG A 56 5.01 3.56 17.07
CA ARG A 56 6.45 3.88 17.03
C ARG A 56 6.77 5.30 17.52
N GLY A 57 5.74 6.13 17.78
CA GLY A 57 5.88 7.42 18.45
C GLY A 57 6.03 8.65 17.56
N GLY A 58 6.20 8.50 16.25
CA GLY A 58 6.29 9.63 15.32
C GLY A 58 4.93 10.28 15.01
N ALA A 59 4.93 11.49 14.46
CA ALA A 59 3.74 12.17 13.97
C ALA A 59 3.29 11.58 12.64
N LEU A 60 2.07 11.05 12.56
CA LEU A 60 1.61 10.31 11.39
C LEU A 60 0.30 10.88 10.83
N VAL A 61 0.24 10.99 9.51
CA VAL A 61 -0.99 11.27 8.76
C VAL A 61 -1.35 10.03 7.93
N GLY A 62 -2.61 9.59 7.97
CA GLY A 62 -3.18 8.62 7.06
C GLY A 62 -4.02 9.34 6.01
N MET A 63 -3.75 9.14 4.73
CA MET A 63 -4.53 9.74 3.65
C MET A 63 -5.12 8.69 2.72
N ASP A 64 -6.37 8.89 2.33
CA ASP A 64 -7.06 8.06 1.34
C ASP A 64 -8.07 8.92 0.57
N LEU A 65 -8.34 8.57 -0.68
CA LEU A 65 -9.37 9.23 -1.47
C LEU A 65 -10.78 8.78 -1.03
N ASN A 66 -10.89 7.58 -0.45
CA ASN A 66 -12.15 6.93 -0.13
C ASN A 66 -12.61 7.26 1.30
N ARG A 67 -13.57 8.17 1.43
CA ARG A 67 -14.12 8.60 2.72
C ARG A 67 -14.69 7.45 3.58
N PRO A 68 -15.44 6.49 3.06
CA PRO A 68 -15.88 5.31 3.82
C PRO A 68 -14.73 4.51 4.45
N MET A 69 -13.58 4.37 3.77
CA MET A 69 -12.40 3.73 4.33
C MET A 69 -11.82 4.52 5.50
N LEU A 70 -11.71 5.84 5.36
CA LEU A 70 -11.23 6.73 6.43
C LEU A 70 -12.15 6.70 7.67
N GLN A 71 -13.46 6.59 7.49
CA GLN A 71 -14.39 6.44 8.60
C GLN A 71 -14.13 5.16 9.41
N GLN A 72 -13.84 4.06 8.72
CA GLN A 72 -13.45 2.80 9.39
C GLN A 72 -12.08 2.90 10.06
N ALA A 73 -11.11 3.55 9.40
CA ALA A 73 -9.81 3.82 10.00
C ALA A 73 -9.97 4.63 11.31
N ALA A 74 -10.78 5.69 11.30
CA ALA A 74 -11.06 6.51 12.47
C ALA A 74 -11.68 5.69 13.62
N ALA A 75 -12.69 4.86 13.32
CA ALA A 75 -13.31 3.99 14.32
C ALA A 75 -12.33 2.97 14.91
N ARG A 76 -11.40 2.45 14.10
CA ARG A 76 -10.37 1.49 14.55
C ARG A 76 -9.28 2.17 15.38
N LEU A 77 -8.87 3.39 15.01
CA LEU A 77 -7.91 4.19 15.77
C LEU A 77 -8.47 4.57 17.14
N ALA A 78 -9.72 5.02 17.21
CA ALA A 78 -10.39 5.34 18.48
C ALA A 78 -10.40 4.15 19.45
N LYS A 79 -10.67 2.93 18.95
CA LYS A 79 -10.68 1.70 19.78
C LYS A 79 -9.30 1.26 20.25
N ARG A 80 -8.21 1.69 19.59
CA ARG A 80 -6.85 1.22 19.84
C ARG A 80 -5.93 2.26 20.48
N GLY A 81 -6.49 3.39 20.94
CA GLY A 81 -5.71 4.48 21.55
C GLY A 81 -4.81 5.23 20.58
N GLY A 82 -5.11 5.20 19.28
CA GLY A 82 -4.31 5.80 18.20
C GLY A 82 -4.44 7.32 18.10
N GLN A 83 -4.28 8.05 19.20
CA GLN A 83 -4.42 9.53 19.25
C GLN A 83 -3.37 10.28 18.40
N CYS A 84 -2.30 9.60 17.96
CA CYS A 84 -1.20 10.22 17.22
C CYS A 84 -1.37 10.19 15.69
N VAL A 85 -2.47 9.64 15.16
CA VAL A 85 -2.72 9.58 13.71
C VAL A 85 -3.80 10.59 13.33
N ARG A 86 -3.46 11.51 12.45
CA ARG A 86 -4.43 12.37 11.77
C ARG A 86 -4.90 11.70 10.49
N LEU A 87 -6.20 11.71 10.21
CA LEU A 87 -6.76 11.18 8.97
C LEU A 87 -7.24 12.33 8.10
N ALA A 88 -6.94 12.30 6.82
CA ALA A 88 -7.38 13.28 5.84
C ALA A 88 -7.80 12.63 4.53
N GLN A 89 -8.83 13.17 3.89
CA GLN A 89 -9.18 12.78 2.53
C GLN A 89 -8.32 13.57 1.55
N ALA A 90 -7.56 12.87 0.69
CA ALA A 90 -6.68 13.50 -0.29
C ALA A 90 -6.51 12.63 -1.53
N ASP A 91 -6.22 13.29 -2.65
CA ASP A 91 -5.78 12.63 -3.87
C ASP A 91 -4.26 12.42 -3.81
N ALA A 92 -3.81 11.20 -4.06
CA ALA A 92 -2.39 10.85 -4.10
C ALA A 92 -1.63 11.55 -5.25
N LEU A 93 -2.34 12.06 -6.25
CA LEU A 93 -1.76 12.80 -7.37
C LEU A 93 -1.57 14.29 -7.08
N ASN A 94 -2.14 14.79 -5.97
CA ASN A 94 -2.04 16.19 -5.55
C ASN A 94 -2.15 16.27 -4.01
N LEU A 95 -1.05 15.99 -3.33
CA LEU A 95 -1.02 15.94 -1.87
C LEU A 95 -1.02 17.34 -1.25
N PRO A 96 -1.93 17.64 -0.29
CA PRO A 96 -2.00 18.92 0.40
C PRO A 96 -0.88 19.05 1.46
N LEU A 97 0.35 18.79 1.06
CA LEU A 97 1.55 18.79 1.92
C LEU A 97 2.65 19.60 1.25
N GLY A 98 3.45 20.25 2.08
CA GLY A 98 4.63 21.01 1.61
C GLY A 98 5.73 20.11 1.04
N ASN A 99 6.59 20.70 0.22
CA ASN A 99 7.80 20.01 -0.27
C ASN A 99 8.70 19.63 0.91
N HIS A 100 9.36 18.47 0.83
CA HIS A 100 10.37 18.05 1.83
C HIS A 100 9.87 18.12 3.28
N SER A 101 8.62 17.73 3.52
CA SER A 101 7.96 17.81 4.84
C SER A 101 7.92 16.49 5.61
N LEU A 102 8.18 15.36 4.92
CA LEU A 102 8.01 14.03 5.50
C LEU A 102 9.33 13.24 5.55
N ASP A 103 9.52 12.50 6.63
CA ASP A 103 10.64 11.56 6.81
C ASP A 103 10.32 10.18 6.27
N LEU A 104 9.02 9.82 6.22
CA LEU A 104 8.54 8.52 5.79
C LEU A 104 7.25 8.66 4.96
N VAL A 105 7.17 7.91 3.85
CA VAL A 105 5.90 7.61 3.17
C VAL A 105 5.76 6.09 3.03
N THR A 106 4.60 5.57 3.40
CA THR A 106 4.20 4.18 3.13
C THR A 106 3.01 4.16 2.18
N ILE A 107 2.95 3.18 1.29
CA ILE A 107 1.78 2.91 0.46
C ILE A 107 1.58 1.40 0.34
N GLY A 108 0.44 0.91 0.82
CA GLY A 108 0.11 -0.51 0.79
C GLY A 108 -1.08 -0.80 -0.13
N TYR A 109 -0.84 -1.56 -1.21
CA TYR A 109 -1.85 -1.95 -2.22
C TYR A 109 -2.50 -0.79 -2.98
N GLY A 110 -1.96 0.42 -2.84
CA GLY A 110 -2.50 1.63 -3.43
C GLY A 110 -1.88 2.00 -4.78
N LEU A 111 -0.57 1.75 -4.94
CA LEU A 111 0.20 2.28 -6.06
C LEU A 111 -0.34 1.86 -7.43
N ARG A 112 -0.73 0.59 -7.59
CA ARG A 112 -1.29 0.07 -8.85
C ARG A 112 -2.67 0.64 -9.19
N ASN A 113 -3.34 1.27 -8.22
CA ASN A 113 -4.69 1.80 -8.32
C ASN A 113 -4.73 3.32 -8.57
N LEU A 114 -3.58 3.98 -8.58
CA LEU A 114 -3.50 5.40 -8.90
C LEU A 114 -3.86 5.63 -10.37
N GLY A 115 -4.54 6.72 -10.66
CA GLY A 115 -4.86 7.12 -12.02
C GLY A 115 -3.61 7.34 -12.89
N SER A 116 -2.53 7.82 -12.28
CA SER A 116 -1.19 7.90 -12.84
C SER A 116 -0.18 7.51 -11.77
N MET A 117 0.50 6.38 -11.97
CA MET A 117 1.53 5.95 -11.04
C MET A 117 2.73 6.90 -11.04
N GLU A 118 3.10 7.42 -12.20
CA GLU A 118 4.20 8.36 -12.37
C GLU A 118 3.96 9.65 -11.60
N ASP A 119 2.76 10.22 -11.70
CA ASP A 119 2.42 11.46 -11.00
C ASP A 119 2.31 11.23 -9.49
N GLY A 120 1.76 10.09 -9.06
CA GLY A 120 1.75 9.71 -7.66
C GLY A 120 3.15 9.52 -7.08
N LEU A 121 4.07 8.89 -7.82
CA LEU A 121 5.47 8.76 -7.39
C LEU A 121 6.18 10.12 -7.36
N ARG A 122 5.90 11.04 -8.30
CA ARG A 122 6.44 12.42 -8.26
C ARG A 122 5.93 13.18 -7.03
N GLU A 123 4.64 13.09 -6.71
CA GLU A 123 4.07 13.72 -5.52
C GLU A 123 4.67 13.15 -4.22
N ILE A 124 4.80 11.82 -4.12
CA ILE A 124 5.50 11.20 -3.00
C ILE A 124 6.93 11.71 -2.88
N THR A 125 7.65 11.79 -4.01
CA THR A 125 9.02 12.30 -4.05
C THR A 125 9.07 13.77 -3.64
N ARG A 126 8.12 14.60 -4.06
CA ARG A 126 8.04 16.02 -3.71
C ARG A 126 7.92 16.22 -2.20
N VAL A 127 7.04 15.47 -1.54
CA VAL A 127 6.78 15.65 -0.10
C VAL A 127 7.85 15.03 0.80
N LEU A 128 8.57 14.00 0.33
CA LEU A 128 9.67 13.41 1.08
C LEU A 128 10.87 14.35 1.20
N LYS A 129 11.45 14.41 2.37
CA LYS A 129 12.74 15.06 2.62
C LYS A 129 13.88 14.32 1.89
N PRO A 130 15.01 14.98 1.56
CA PRO A 130 16.26 14.28 1.27
C PRO A 130 16.60 13.33 2.43
N GLY A 131 16.97 12.09 2.12
CA GLY A 131 17.16 11.03 3.12
C GLY A 131 15.86 10.37 3.61
N GLY A 132 14.69 10.89 3.24
CA GLY A 132 13.40 10.32 3.57
C GLY A 132 13.16 8.94 2.91
N ARG A 133 12.36 8.12 3.56
CA ARG A 133 12.12 6.71 3.17
C ARG A 133 10.76 6.55 2.51
N LEU A 134 10.75 5.80 1.40
CA LEU A 134 9.53 5.33 0.75
C LEU A 134 9.43 3.81 0.86
N LEU A 135 8.32 3.30 1.40
CA LEU A 135 8.01 1.88 1.41
C LEU A 135 6.74 1.60 0.62
N ILE A 136 6.83 0.69 -0.34
CA ILE A 136 5.71 0.29 -1.20
C ILE A 136 5.46 -1.20 -1.01
N LEU A 137 4.28 -1.58 -0.55
CA LEU A 137 3.80 -2.97 -0.54
C LEU A 137 2.74 -3.11 -1.62
N ASP A 138 3.00 -3.94 -2.61
CA ASP A 138 2.00 -4.22 -3.65
C ASP A 138 2.18 -5.63 -4.24
N PHE A 139 1.24 -6.01 -5.11
CA PHE A 139 1.33 -7.25 -5.88
C PHE A 139 2.57 -7.24 -6.76
N GLY A 140 3.16 -8.42 -6.89
CA GLY A 140 4.33 -8.64 -7.75
C GLY A 140 3.99 -9.57 -8.92
N LYS A 141 4.99 -9.80 -9.75
CA LYS A 141 4.97 -10.77 -10.86
C LYS A 141 6.09 -11.77 -10.64
N PRO A 142 5.80 -13.03 -10.28
CA PRO A 142 6.83 -14.06 -10.10
C PRO A 142 7.78 -14.17 -11.30
N ALA A 143 9.07 -14.23 -11.03
CA ALA A 143 10.08 -14.43 -12.08
C ALA A 143 9.98 -15.84 -12.70
N ASN A 144 9.68 -16.84 -11.89
CA ASN A 144 9.44 -18.19 -12.34
C ASN A 144 8.17 -18.27 -13.19
N ARG A 145 8.26 -18.74 -14.43
CA ARG A 145 7.15 -18.80 -15.39
C ARG A 145 6.02 -19.72 -14.94
N LEU A 146 6.33 -20.86 -14.34
CA LEU A 146 5.32 -21.83 -13.88
C LEU A 146 4.56 -21.26 -12.69
N LEU A 147 5.26 -20.70 -11.71
CA LEU A 147 4.64 -20.05 -10.57
C LEU A 147 3.76 -18.88 -11.02
N ARG A 148 4.23 -18.08 -11.98
CA ARG A 148 3.46 -16.95 -12.53
C ARG A 148 2.19 -17.42 -13.24
N SER A 149 2.26 -18.50 -14.02
CA SER A 149 1.08 -19.08 -14.68
C SER A 149 0.07 -19.61 -13.66
N ALA A 150 0.52 -20.34 -12.66
CA ALA A 150 -0.34 -20.81 -11.56
C ALA A 150 -0.96 -19.65 -10.78
N TYR A 151 -0.19 -18.62 -10.51
CA TYR A 151 -0.66 -17.41 -9.84
C TYR A 151 -1.73 -16.67 -10.64
N TYR A 152 -1.53 -16.50 -11.96
CA TYR A 152 -2.52 -15.88 -12.82
C TYR A 152 -3.80 -16.73 -12.97
N LEU A 153 -3.66 -18.06 -13.00
CA LEU A 153 -4.80 -18.97 -12.98
C LEU A 153 -5.62 -18.82 -11.68
N TYR A 154 -4.92 -18.76 -10.55
CA TYR A 154 -5.53 -18.48 -9.24
C TYR A 154 -6.32 -17.14 -9.25
N LEU A 155 -5.69 -16.05 -9.72
CA LEU A 155 -6.33 -14.74 -9.80
C LEU A 155 -7.50 -14.69 -10.80
N ALA A 156 -7.44 -15.48 -11.88
CA ALA A 156 -8.46 -15.50 -12.93
C ALA A 156 -9.71 -16.30 -12.54
N TRP A 157 -9.54 -17.41 -11.85
CA TRP A 157 -10.60 -18.39 -11.61
C TRP A 157 -10.97 -18.55 -10.14
N ILE A 158 -10.00 -18.72 -9.29
CA ILE A 158 -10.25 -19.04 -7.87
C ILE A 158 -10.70 -17.80 -7.11
N LEU A 159 -10.01 -16.69 -7.31
CA LEU A 159 -10.30 -15.46 -6.58
C LEU A 159 -11.68 -14.87 -6.87
N PRO A 160 -12.20 -14.80 -8.12
CA PRO A 160 -13.57 -14.35 -8.40
C PRO A 160 -14.64 -15.24 -7.78
N VAL A 161 -14.42 -16.57 -7.73
CA VAL A 161 -15.35 -17.51 -7.09
C VAL A 161 -15.45 -17.22 -5.58
N PHE A 162 -14.30 -17.05 -4.91
CA PHE A 162 -14.30 -16.64 -3.51
C PHE A 162 -14.97 -15.27 -3.29
N GLY A 163 -14.75 -14.32 -4.21
CA GLY A 163 -15.39 -13.01 -4.17
C GLY A 163 -16.92 -13.10 -4.28
N TRP A 164 -17.40 -13.94 -5.15
CA TRP A 164 -18.83 -14.20 -5.29
C TRP A 164 -19.41 -14.85 -4.04
N LEU A 165 -18.78 -15.90 -3.52
CA LEU A 165 -19.25 -16.64 -2.34
C LEU A 165 -19.26 -15.78 -1.07
N CYS A 166 -18.24 -14.95 -0.86
CA CYS A 166 -18.04 -14.21 0.40
C CYS A 166 -18.68 -12.82 0.39
N CYS A 167 -18.81 -12.18 -0.78
CA CYS A 167 -19.21 -10.78 -0.90
C CYS A 167 -20.33 -10.55 -1.92
N GLY A 168 -20.79 -11.58 -2.63
CA GLY A 168 -21.78 -11.45 -3.68
C GLY A 168 -21.33 -10.64 -4.91
N ASN A 169 -20.01 -10.37 -5.04
CA ASN A 169 -19.48 -9.52 -6.09
C ASN A 169 -18.17 -10.07 -6.66
N ALA A 170 -18.27 -10.72 -7.81
CA ALA A 170 -17.12 -11.28 -8.53
C ALA A 170 -16.27 -10.18 -9.23
N SER A 171 -16.88 -9.06 -9.64
CA SER A 171 -16.22 -8.03 -10.45
C SER A 171 -15.11 -7.29 -9.69
N ALA A 172 -15.28 -7.10 -8.38
CA ALA A 172 -14.28 -6.48 -7.53
C ALA A 172 -12.95 -7.26 -7.49
N TYR A 173 -12.95 -8.52 -7.92
CA TYR A 173 -11.79 -9.42 -7.90
C TYR A 173 -11.20 -9.64 -9.29
N ALA A 174 -12.01 -9.67 -10.34
CA ALA A 174 -11.53 -9.66 -11.72
C ALA A 174 -10.64 -8.45 -12.00
N TYR A 175 -10.96 -7.30 -11.41
CA TYR A 175 -10.16 -6.08 -11.45
C TYR A 175 -8.71 -6.27 -10.96
N ILE A 176 -8.44 -7.15 -9.99
CA ILE A 176 -7.07 -7.37 -9.46
C ILE A 176 -6.16 -7.90 -10.56
N LEU A 177 -6.63 -8.87 -11.34
CA LEU A 177 -5.85 -9.43 -12.45
C LEU A 177 -5.60 -8.38 -13.54
N ASP A 178 -6.60 -7.57 -13.88
CA ASP A 178 -6.47 -6.56 -14.93
C ASP A 178 -5.52 -5.43 -14.50
N SER A 179 -5.62 -4.97 -13.25
CA SER A 179 -4.70 -3.98 -12.70
C SER A 179 -3.27 -4.54 -12.66
N LEU A 180 -3.10 -5.81 -12.27
CA LEU A 180 -1.79 -6.45 -12.19
C LEU A 180 -1.16 -6.65 -13.58
N LYS A 181 -1.95 -6.95 -14.62
CA LYS A 181 -1.41 -7.06 -16.00
C LYS A 181 -0.78 -5.76 -16.46
N LYS A 182 -1.38 -4.62 -16.17
CA LYS A 182 -0.92 -3.27 -16.51
C LYS A 182 0.21 -2.77 -15.60
N TYR A 183 0.25 -3.25 -14.36
CA TYR A 183 1.23 -2.83 -13.37
C TYR A 183 2.64 -3.31 -13.74
N PRO A 184 3.67 -2.45 -13.69
CA PRO A 184 5.03 -2.82 -14.10
C PRO A 184 5.73 -3.77 -13.11
N ALA A 185 5.11 -4.02 -11.95
CA ALA A 185 5.59 -4.85 -10.86
C ALA A 185 6.98 -4.43 -10.33
N GLN A 186 7.69 -5.36 -9.70
CA GLN A 186 8.89 -5.07 -8.92
C GLN A 186 9.94 -4.26 -9.68
N LYS A 187 10.43 -4.81 -10.79
CA LYS A 187 11.52 -4.19 -11.58
C LYS A 187 11.09 -2.87 -12.22
N GLY A 188 9.84 -2.80 -12.68
CA GLY A 188 9.35 -1.59 -13.32
C GLY A 188 9.11 -0.44 -12.33
N VAL A 189 8.67 -0.76 -11.10
CA VAL A 189 8.58 0.25 -10.03
C VAL A 189 9.97 0.70 -9.62
N ALA A 190 10.92 -0.21 -9.42
CA ALA A 190 12.31 0.15 -9.08
C ALA A 190 12.92 1.07 -10.14
N ALA A 191 12.79 0.74 -11.43
CA ALA A 191 13.29 1.59 -12.52
C ALA A 191 12.69 3.00 -12.51
N LYS A 192 11.39 3.14 -12.15
CA LYS A 192 10.77 4.46 -12.01
C LYS A 192 11.31 5.24 -10.80
N LEU A 193 11.58 4.56 -9.70
CA LEU A 193 12.21 5.17 -8.53
C LEU A 193 13.64 5.64 -8.84
N ASP A 194 14.41 4.86 -9.58
CA ASP A 194 15.75 5.26 -10.02
C ASP A 194 15.73 6.55 -10.85
N LEU A 195 14.72 6.72 -11.74
CA LEU A 195 14.51 7.94 -12.53
C LEU A 195 14.10 9.15 -11.66
N LEU A 196 13.55 8.93 -10.48
CA LEU A 196 13.14 9.99 -9.54
C LEU A 196 14.20 10.27 -8.46
N SER A 197 15.46 9.90 -8.73
CA SER A 197 16.60 10.17 -7.84
C SER A 197 16.48 9.48 -6.47
N TYR A 198 15.89 8.29 -6.42
CA TYR A 198 16.02 7.44 -5.25
C TYR A 198 17.34 6.66 -5.32
N LYS A 199 18.02 6.59 -4.20
CA LYS A 199 19.18 5.71 -3.99
C LYS A 199 18.79 4.49 -3.18
N SER A 200 19.51 3.40 -3.33
CA SER A 200 19.30 2.17 -2.54
C SER A 200 17.89 1.60 -2.66
N VAL A 201 17.37 1.47 -3.89
CA VAL A 201 16.08 0.81 -4.10
C VAL A 201 16.23 -0.69 -3.86
N GLN A 202 15.74 -1.16 -2.74
CA GLN A 202 15.72 -2.58 -2.37
C GLN A 202 14.36 -3.19 -2.71
N ILE A 203 14.38 -4.33 -3.38
CA ILE A 203 13.17 -5.15 -3.64
C ILE A 203 13.23 -6.36 -2.73
N ILE A 204 12.17 -6.56 -1.94
CA ILE A 204 11.97 -7.73 -1.10
C ILE A 204 10.81 -8.53 -1.67
N ASP A 205 11.11 -9.62 -2.35
CA ASP A 205 10.11 -10.55 -2.87
C ASP A 205 9.51 -11.40 -1.75
N ILE A 206 8.20 -11.57 -1.81
CA ILE A 206 7.41 -12.37 -0.86
C ILE A 206 6.67 -13.44 -1.66
N MET A 207 6.64 -14.65 -1.14
CA MET A 207 5.97 -15.81 -1.76
C MET A 207 6.38 -15.99 -3.24
N GLY A 208 7.69 -16.01 -3.50
CA GLY A 208 8.23 -16.20 -4.84
C GLY A 208 7.95 -15.06 -5.82
N GLY A 209 7.65 -13.85 -5.29
CA GLY A 209 7.41 -12.65 -6.08
C GLY A 209 5.93 -12.39 -6.42
N THR A 210 4.97 -13.11 -5.78
CA THR A 210 3.53 -12.77 -5.90
C THR A 210 3.20 -11.46 -5.21
N MET A 211 3.98 -11.11 -4.20
CA MET A 211 3.96 -9.83 -3.48
C MET A 211 5.38 -9.28 -3.39
N SER A 212 5.51 -7.98 -3.26
CA SER A 212 6.81 -7.33 -3.05
C SER A 212 6.72 -6.12 -2.13
N ILE A 213 7.83 -5.87 -1.43
CA ILE A 213 8.04 -4.61 -0.71
C ILE A 213 9.23 -3.91 -1.38
N HIS A 214 9.04 -2.66 -1.78
CA HIS A 214 10.15 -1.78 -2.16
C HIS A 214 10.50 -0.91 -0.96
N VAL A 215 11.78 -0.79 -0.68
CA VAL A 215 12.34 0.16 0.28
C VAL A 215 13.29 1.06 -0.47
N ALA A 216 13.02 2.35 -0.49
CA ALA A 216 13.80 3.32 -1.22
C ALA A 216 14.10 4.55 -0.37
N ILE A 217 15.28 5.14 -0.55
CA ILE A 217 15.72 6.34 0.15
C ILE A 217 15.88 7.45 -0.88
N LYS A 218 15.23 8.59 -0.66
CA LYS A 218 15.36 9.76 -1.53
C LYS A 218 16.76 10.37 -1.37
N GLN A 219 17.37 10.76 -2.49
CA GLN A 219 18.62 11.55 -2.48
C GLN A 219 18.42 12.94 -1.90
#